data_dc5a83e60f67516eac75eabbde105081
#
_entry.id   dc5a83e60f67516eac75eabbde105081
#
_cell.length_a   1.000
_cell.length_b   1.000
_cell.length_c   1.000
_cell.angle_alpha   90.00
_cell.angle_beta   90.00
_cell.angle_gamma   90.00
#
_symmetry.space_group_name_H-M   'P 1'
#
loop_
_entity.id
_entity.type
_entity.pdbx_description
1 polymer ?
#
loop_
_entity_poly.entity_id
_entity_poly.type
_entity_poly.pdbx_seq_one_letter_code
_entity_poly.pdbx_strand_id
1 'polypeptide(L)'
;MMKFKLILLRGYKNIKFKISRFGYNFQKFRSGKMDRKELLGGVKRIVVKIGTSTLANADGSLNEDKIKQIVANLSELNENAEVVFVTSGAVGAGMGQMKLAHKPKSIVEKQALAAIGQVSLIHLYQILFWAHGKTIAQLLLTKDDFSDRRRYLNMRSVLRSLLAKKIIPVINENDPVVGEGIKGVKVGDNDTLSALVAGLIEADLLVILTDIDGLYDKNPSVFADAKFINLVENLDDSIRAAAGAEGSKFGTGGMRTKITAAEMATKNGTHLIIANGADPRNIVRAAQGCEVGTLFLAGKNRINSRKYWLAYSAEHKGSVAIDAGAAKALKEGKSLLAVGIREVVGEFERGETLAIKDASGRALARGITNYSSAELALIKGRKSEEIEAVLGYRYEDEALHIDNIALI
;
A
#
# COMPACT_ATOMS: atom_id res chain seq x y z
N MET A 1 43.25 6.65 -33.37
CA MET A 1 41.95 7.30 -33.18
C MET A 1 40.73 6.38 -33.31
N MET A 2 40.86 5.06 -33.40
CA MET A 2 39.74 4.10 -33.62
C MET A 2 39.39 3.20 -32.39
N LYS A 3 40.16 3.26 -31.30
CA LYS A 3 39.88 2.43 -30.10
C LYS A 3 38.98 3.10 -29.02
N PHE A 4 38.76 4.41 -29.07
CA PHE A 4 37.96 5.13 -28.09
C PHE A 4 36.44 5.16 -28.38
N LYS A 5 36.01 4.87 -29.61
CA LYS A 5 34.60 4.83 -30.01
C LYS A 5 33.85 3.54 -29.62
N LEU A 6 34.59 2.46 -29.32
CA LEU A 6 33.99 1.15 -29.01
C LEU A 6 33.64 0.98 -27.52
N ILE A 7 34.24 1.77 -26.63
CA ILE A 7 33.99 1.69 -25.17
C ILE A 7 32.71 2.44 -24.77
N LEU A 8 32.37 3.51 -25.49
CA LEU A 8 31.13 4.28 -25.23
C LEU A 8 29.85 3.55 -25.67
N LEU A 9 29.93 2.68 -26.68
CA LEU A 9 28.78 1.90 -27.15
C LEU A 9 28.48 0.64 -26.31
N ARG A 10 29.42 0.12 -25.52
CA ARG A 10 29.21 -0.99 -24.58
C ARG A 10 28.55 -0.54 -23.27
N GLY A 11 28.75 0.70 -22.83
CA GLY A 11 28.14 1.27 -21.64
C GLY A 11 26.62 1.53 -21.78
N TYR A 12 26.17 1.88 -23.00
CA TYR A 12 24.75 2.19 -23.24
C TYR A 12 23.85 0.96 -23.45
N LYS A 13 24.40 -0.19 -23.84
CA LYS A 13 23.62 -1.44 -23.98
C LYS A 13 23.22 -2.06 -22.65
N ASN A 14 23.93 -1.77 -21.56
CA ASN A 14 23.62 -2.31 -20.23
C ASN A 14 22.61 -1.48 -19.44
N ILE A 15 22.29 -0.24 -19.85
CA ILE A 15 21.29 0.62 -19.18
C ILE A 15 19.86 0.27 -19.62
N LYS A 16 19.66 -0.28 -20.83
CA LYS A 16 18.34 -0.73 -21.30
C LYS A 16 17.84 -2.05 -20.70
N PHE A 17 18.68 -2.82 -20.01
CA PHE A 17 18.30 -4.13 -19.45
C PHE A 17 17.81 -4.09 -18.00
N LYS A 18 17.72 -2.90 -17.36
CA LYS A 18 17.19 -2.77 -15.99
C LYS A 18 15.72 -2.36 -15.90
N ILE A 19 15.05 -2.22 -17.05
CA ILE A 19 13.63 -1.91 -17.13
C ILE A 19 12.89 -3.21 -17.45
N SER A 20 12.17 -3.72 -16.46
CA SER A 20 11.15 -4.76 -16.49
C SER A 20 11.60 -6.23 -16.38
N ARG A 21 11.90 -6.64 -15.14
CA ARG A 21 11.81 -8.07 -14.80
C ARG A 21 10.37 -8.60 -14.96
N PHE A 22 9.35 -7.76 -14.76
CA PHE A 22 7.94 -8.12 -14.84
C PHE A 22 7.25 -7.83 -16.18
N GLY A 23 7.71 -6.87 -16.98
CA GLY A 23 7.02 -6.48 -18.22
C GLY A 23 7.00 -7.57 -19.28
N TYR A 24 8.05 -8.39 -19.39
CA TYR A 24 8.12 -9.48 -20.36
C TYR A 24 7.24 -10.68 -19.95
N ASN A 25 7.23 -11.01 -18.66
CA ASN A 25 6.41 -12.09 -18.11
C ASN A 25 4.93 -11.77 -18.18
N PHE A 26 4.56 -10.49 -17.99
CA PHE A 26 3.20 -10.00 -18.04
C PHE A 26 2.53 -10.14 -19.41
N GLN A 27 3.26 -9.86 -20.51
CA GLN A 27 2.72 -10.06 -21.86
C GLN A 27 2.49 -11.54 -22.17
N LYS A 28 3.37 -12.42 -21.72
CA LYS A 28 3.22 -13.88 -21.87
C LYS A 28 2.01 -14.41 -21.10
N PHE A 29 1.81 -13.92 -19.88
CA PHE A 29 0.64 -14.28 -19.06
C PHE A 29 -0.67 -13.86 -19.75
N ARG A 30 -0.79 -12.58 -20.19
CA ARG A 30 -1.98 -12.10 -20.92
C ARG A 30 -2.27 -12.82 -22.23
N SER A 31 -1.25 -13.31 -22.89
CA SER A 31 -1.39 -14.08 -24.14
C SER A 31 -1.70 -15.56 -23.92
N GLY A 32 -1.93 -16.00 -22.66
CA GLY A 32 -2.13 -17.41 -22.30
C GLY A 32 -0.89 -18.30 -22.48
N LYS A 33 0.29 -17.70 -22.70
CA LYS A 33 1.58 -18.41 -22.88
C LYS A 33 2.33 -18.64 -21.58
N MET A 34 1.81 -18.18 -20.45
CA MET A 34 2.39 -18.29 -19.12
C MET A 34 1.27 -18.48 -18.11
N ASP A 35 1.41 -19.42 -17.20
CA ASP A 35 0.46 -19.64 -16.12
C ASP A 35 0.78 -18.76 -14.89
N ARG A 36 -0.10 -18.83 -13.87
CA ARG A 36 0.04 -18.07 -12.63
C ARG A 36 1.28 -18.49 -11.83
N LYS A 37 1.66 -19.77 -11.90
CA LYS A 37 2.83 -20.32 -11.24
C LYS A 37 4.12 -19.79 -11.86
N GLU A 38 4.19 -19.71 -13.18
CA GLU A 38 5.33 -19.12 -13.88
C GLU A 38 5.43 -17.61 -13.60
N LEU A 39 4.29 -16.89 -13.54
CA LEU A 39 4.24 -15.47 -13.25
C LEU A 39 4.82 -15.14 -11.87
N LEU A 40 4.47 -15.92 -10.85
CA LEU A 40 4.84 -15.72 -9.45
C LEU A 40 6.12 -16.47 -9.04
N GLY A 41 6.65 -17.35 -9.89
CA GLY A 41 7.86 -18.14 -9.60
C GLY A 41 9.13 -17.32 -9.36
N GLY A 42 9.13 -16.03 -9.71
CA GLY A 42 10.24 -15.09 -9.46
C GLY A 42 10.09 -14.21 -8.24
N VAL A 43 9.03 -14.40 -7.44
CA VAL A 43 8.73 -13.61 -6.25
C VAL A 43 9.76 -13.87 -5.16
N LYS A 44 10.39 -12.80 -4.67
CA LYS A 44 11.46 -12.86 -3.65
C LYS A 44 11.10 -12.12 -2.37
N ARG A 45 10.22 -11.14 -2.43
CA ARG A 45 9.81 -10.33 -1.29
C ARG A 45 8.30 -10.32 -1.18
N ILE A 46 7.79 -10.82 -0.06
CA ILE A 46 6.38 -11.08 0.16
C ILE A 46 5.93 -10.36 1.44
N VAL A 47 4.83 -9.63 1.34
CA VAL A 47 4.09 -9.16 2.50
C VAL A 47 2.86 -10.06 2.68
N VAL A 48 2.68 -10.60 3.86
CA VAL A 48 1.49 -11.39 4.22
C VAL A 48 0.70 -10.64 5.27
N LYS A 49 -0.55 -10.32 4.98
CA LYS A 49 -1.46 -9.68 5.93
C LYS A 49 -2.54 -10.65 6.38
N ILE A 50 -2.78 -10.70 7.68
CA ILE A 50 -3.82 -11.55 8.28
C ILE A 50 -4.73 -10.70 9.15
N GLY A 51 -6.03 -10.77 8.86
CA GLY A 51 -7.06 -10.02 9.59
C GLY A 51 -7.47 -10.70 10.90
N THR A 52 -8.12 -9.93 11.78
CA THR A 52 -8.61 -10.40 13.08
C THR A 52 -9.57 -11.58 12.95
N SER A 53 -10.46 -11.57 11.96
CA SER A 53 -11.41 -12.68 11.72
C SER A 53 -10.73 -14.03 11.47
N THR A 54 -9.50 -14.01 10.92
CA THR A 54 -8.70 -15.22 10.69
C THR A 54 -7.95 -15.67 11.95
N LEU A 55 -7.57 -14.73 12.82
CA LEU A 55 -6.76 -15.01 14.02
C LEU A 55 -7.59 -15.31 15.28
N ALA A 56 -8.90 -14.98 15.26
CA ALA A 56 -9.76 -15.08 16.42
C ALA A 56 -10.78 -16.23 16.31
N ASN A 57 -11.14 -16.76 17.46
CA ASN A 57 -12.29 -17.64 17.66
C ASN A 57 -13.59 -16.82 17.61
N ALA A 58 -14.75 -17.51 17.63
CA ALA A 58 -16.07 -16.87 17.62
C ALA A 58 -16.32 -15.98 18.85
N ASP A 59 -15.69 -16.27 19.98
CA ASP A 59 -15.75 -15.49 21.23
C ASP A 59 -14.81 -14.26 21.23
N GLY A 60 -13.97 -14.12 20.18
CA GLY A 60 -13.01 -13.03 20.04
C GLY A 60 -11.63 -13.31 20.64
N SER A 61 -11.43 -14.46 21.32
CA SER A 61 -10.11 -14.90 21.78
C SER A 61 -9.20 -15.30 20.60
N LEU A 62 -7.90 -15.35 20.82
CA LEU A 62 -6.96 -15.81 19.80
C LEU A 62 -7.09 -17.32 19.56
N ASN A 63 -7.11 -17.73 18.30
CA ASN A 63 -7.06 -19.12 17.89
C ASN A 63 -5.59 -19.55 17.76
N GLU A 64 -5.02 -20.07 18.87
CA GLU A 64 -3.61 -20.43 18.94
C GLU A 64 -3.23 -21.51 17.93
N ASP A 65 -4.08 -22.51 17.68
CA ASP A 65 -3.77 -23.58 16.73
C ASP A 65 -3.69 -23.06 15.29
N LYS A 66 -4.59 -22.13 14.94
CA LYS A 66 -4.51 -21.46 13.65
C LYS A 66 -3.28 -20.57 13.54
N ILE A 67 -2.92 -19.88 14.62
CA ILE A 67 -1.71 -19.05 14.69
C ILE A 67 -0.46 -19.93 14.52
N LYS A 68 -0.38 -21.09 15.15
CA LYS A 68 0.72 -22.07 14.95
C LYS A 68 0.87 -22.47 13.48
N GLN A 69 -0.25 -22.78 12.80
CA GLN A 69 -0.23 -23.13 11.38
C GLN A 69 0.22 -21.95 10.51
N ILE A 70 -0.24 -20.74 10.80
CA ILE A 70 0.17 -19.50 10.10
C ILE A 70 1.69 -19.32 10.24
N VAL A 71 2.21 -19.39 11.45
CA VAL A 71 3.64 -19.23 11.72
C VAL A 71 4.48 -20.29 11.01
N ALA A 72 4.02 -21.54 11.00
CA ALA A 72 4.68 -22.62 10.24
C ALA A 72 4.77 -22.29 8.74
N ASN A 73 3.67 -21.83 8.13
CA ASN A 73 3.64 -21.46 6.71
C ASN A 73 4.50 -20.22 6.40
N LEU A 74 4.51 -19.21 7.27
CA LEU A 74 5.38 -18.03 7.13
C LEU A 74 6.86 -18.41 7.26
N SER A 75 7.18 -19.35 8.17
CA SER A 75 8.53 -19.86 8.36
C SER A 75 9.01 -20.66 7.15
N GLU A 76 8.15 -21.50 6.56
CA GLU A 76 8.40 -22.20 5.30
C GLU A 76 8.70 -21.22 4.15
N LEU A 77 7.88 -20.19 3.99
CA LEU A 77 8.12 -19.15 2.98
C LEU A 77 9.46 -18.43 3.17
N ASN A 78 9.82 -18.15 4.43
CA ASN A 78 11.05 -17.42 4.74
C ASN A 78 12.34 -18.19 4.43
N GLU A 79 12.26 -19.47 4.11
CA GLU A 79 13.44 -20.22 3.62
C GLU A 79 13.93 -19.65 2.27
N ASN A 80 12.99 -19.32 1.37
CA ASN A 80 13.29 -18.97 -0.01
C ASN A 80 12.95 -17.52 -0.38
N ALA A 81 12.26 -16.78 0.50
CA ALA A 81 11.82 -15.40 0.27
C ALA A 81 12.05 -14.51 1.49
N GLU A 82 12.14 -13.22 1.28
CA GLU A 82 12.04 -12.20 2.31
C GLU A 82 10.55 -12.02 2.67
N VAL A 83 10.18 -12.28 3.92
CA VAL A 83 8.80 -12.26 4.39
C VAL A 83 8.60 -11.13 5.39
N VAL A 84 7.56 -10.32 5.19
CA VAL A 84 7.03 -9.37 6.18
C VAL A 84 5.63 -9.81 6.57
N PHE A 85 5.37 -9.89 7.86
CA PHE A 85 4.08 -10.28 8.40
C PHE A 85 3.35 -9.05 8.97
N VAL A 86 2.19 -8.72 8.40
CA VAL A 86 1.30 -7.68 8.92
C VAL A 86 0.13 -8.38 9.63
N THR A 87 0.07 -8.22 10.93
CA THR A 87 -0.90 -8.89 11.80
C THR A 87 -1.99 -7.94 12.28
N SER A 88 -3.01 -8.52 12.89
CA SER A 88 -4.09 -7.87 13.63
C SER A 88 -4.31 -8.65 14.93
N GLY A 89 -5.37 -8.31 15.68
CA GLY A 89 -5.83 -9.13 16.80
C GLY A 89 -5.37 -8.66 18.18
N ALA A 90 -4.65 -7.55 18.29
CA ALA A 90 -4.20 -7.01 19.59
C ALA A 90 -5.36 -6.76 20.55
N VAL A 91 -6.46 -6.12 20.09
CA VAL A 91 -7.67 -5.91 20.93
C VAL A 91 -8.26 -7.23 21.42
N GLY A 92 -8.38 -8.23 20.53
CA GLY A 92 -8.89 -9.57 20.89
C GLY A 92 -8.00 -10.28 21.91
N ALA A 93 -6.68 -10.22 21.73
CA ALA A 93 -5.71 -10.73 22.69
C ALA A 93 -5.86 -10.08 24.08
N GLY A 94 -6.04 -8.73 24.11
CA GLY A 94 -6.28 -7.99 25.35
C GLY A 94 -7.60 -8.37 26.01
N MET A 95 -8.67 -8.54 25.25
CA MET A 95 -9.97 -9.03 25.76
C MET A 95 -9.82 -10.41 26.40
N GLY A 96 -9.13 -11.34 25.73
CA GLY A 96 -8.88 -12.69 26.25
C GLY A 96 -8.08 -12.67 27.55
N GLN A 97 -7.01 -11.87 27.62
CA GLN A 97 -6.19 -11.70 28.81
C GLN A 97 -6.98 -11.10 29.99
N MET A 98 -7.84 -10.13 29.72
CA MET A 98 -8.70 -9.48 30.72
C MET A 98 -9.99 -10.25 30.97
N LYS A 99 -10.22 -11.40 30.32
CA LYS A 99 -11.43 -12.24 30.42
C LYS A 99 -12.74 -11.45 30.20
N LEU A 100 -12.73 -10.53 29.25
CA LEU A 100 -13.89 -9.72 28.93
C LEU A 100 -14.86 -10.48 28.03
N ALA A 101 -16.14 -10.56 28.46
CA ALA A 101 -17.20 -11.23 27.70
C ALA A 101 -17.76 -10.36 26.55
N HIS A 102 -17.52 -9.05 26.57
CA HIS A 102 -18.10 -8.12 25.60
C HIS A 102 -17.05 -7.19 25.02
N LYS A 103 -17.26 -6.84 23.75
CA LYS A 103 -16.38 -5.88 23.05
C LYS A 103 -16.46 -4.51 23.70
N PRO A 104 -15.31 -3.79 23.81
CA PRO A 104 -15.27 -2.45 24.34
C PRO A 104 -16.13 -1.49 23.51
N LYS A 105 -16.82 -0.58 24.18
CA LYS A 105 -17.71 0.41 23.53
C LYS A 105 -16.96 1.67 23.12
N SER A 106 -15.98 2.09 23.92
CA SER A 106 -15.21 3.31 23.65
C SER A 106 -13.93 3.03 22.87
N ILE A 107 -13.42 4.04 22.17
CA ILE A 107 -12.15 3.96 21.44
C ILE A 107 -11.00 3.82 22.44
N VAL A 108 -11.03 4.57 23.54
CA VAL A 108 -10.00 4.53 24.59
C VAL A 108 -9.89 3.13 25.20
N GLU A 109 -11.00 2.45 25.46
CA GLU A 109 -10.99 1.06 25.94
C GLU A 109 -10.38 0.11 24.91
N LYS A 110 -10.70 0.28 23.60
CA LYS A 110 -10.08 -0.50 22.51
C LYS A 110 -8.58 -0.29 22.47
N GLN A 111 -8.13 0.96 22.58
CA GLN A 111 -6.71 1.32 22.60
C GLN A 111 -5.97 0.71 23.80
N ALA A 112 -6.57 0.80 24.98
CA ALA A 112 -6.02 0.17 26.20
C ALA A 112 -5.93 -1.35 26.06
N LEU A 113 -6.98 -2.01 25.53
CA LEU A 113 -6.95 -3.45 25.27
C LEU A 113 -5.95 -3.83 24.20
N ALA A 114 -5.79 -3.00 23.15
CA ALA A 114 -4.75 -3.22 22.13
C ALA A 114 -3.36 -3.16 22.75
N ALA A 115 -3.09 -2.20 23.65
CA ALA A 115 -1.81 -2.10 24.37
C ALA A 115 -1.52 -3.36 25.21
N ILE A 116 -2.49 -3.85 25.96
CA ILE A 116 -2.39 -5.08 26.77
C ILE A 116 -2.16 -6.29 25.87
N GLY A 117 -3.00 -6.45 24.85
CA GLY A 117 -3.00 -7.63 24.00
C GLY A 117 -1.84 -7.69 23.03
N GLN A 118 -1.26 -6.54 22.64
CA GLN A 118 -0.07 -6.51 21.77
C GLN A 118 1.12 -7.21 22.41
N VAL A 119 1.28 -7.10 23.73
CA VAL A 119 2.35 -7.81 24.49
C VAL A 119 2.17 -9.31 24.37
N SER A 120 0.96 -9.81 24.64
CA SER A 120 0.65 -11.26 24.55
C SER A 120 0.79 -11.78 23.12
N LEU A 121 0.31 -11.01 22.15
CA LEU A 121 0.34 -11.40 20.74
C LEU A 121 1.79 -11.55 20.23
N ILE A 122 2.64 -10.56 20.50
CA ILE A 122 4.03 -10.62 20.04
C ILE A 122 4.83 -11.71 20.79
N HIS A 123 4.54 -11.93 22.07
CA HIS A 123 5.15 -13.00 22.83
C HIS A 123 4.79 -14.38 22.26
N LEU A 124 3.52 -14.60 21.92
CA LEU A 124 3.08 -15.84 21.26
C LEU A 124 3.80 -16.03 19.92
N TYR A 125 3.87 -15.02 19.09
CA TYR A 125 4.61 -15.08 17.82
C TYR A 125 6.10 -15.38 18.05
N GLN A 126 6.73 -14.75 19.02
CA GLN A 126 8.15 -14.97 19.33
C GLN A 126 8.43 -16.45 19.66
N ILE A 127 7.64 -17.04 20.55
CA ILE A 127 7.79 -18.46 20.92
C ILE A 127 7.61 -19.37 19.70
N LEU A 128 6.54 -19.13 18.92
CA LEU A 128 6.20 -19.97 17.79
C LEU A 128 7.23 -19.85 16.65
N PHE A 129 7.67 -18.66 16.29
CA PHE A 129 8.71 -18.47 15.27
C PHE A 129 10.06 -19.03 15.73
N TRP A 130 10.39 -18.88 17.02
CA TRP A 130 11.62 -19.44 17.58
C TRP A 130 11.64 -20.98 17.50
N ALA A 131 10.50 -21.66 17.71
CA ALA A 131 10.37 -23.09 17.52
C ALA A 131 10.68 -23.55 16.08
N HIS A 132 10.55 -22.65 15.09
CA HIS A 132 10.95 -22.86 13.69
C HIS A 132 12.35 -22.31 13.35
N GLY A 133 13.16 -21.93 14.36
CA GLY A 133 14.49 -21.35 14.15
C GLY A 133 14.46 -19.96 13.51
N LYS A 134 13.33 -19.24 13.59
CA LYS A 134 13.18 -17.89 12.99
C LYS A 134 13.23 -16.80 14.05
N THR A 135 13.94 -15.73 13.72
CA THR A 135 13.94 -14.49 14.52
C THR A 135 12.90 -13.53 13.95
N ILE A 136 12.15 -12.88 14.83
CA ILE A 136 11.20 -11.83 14.47
C ILE A 136 11.65 -10.47 15.01
N ALA A 137 11.14 -9.39 14.40
CA ALA A 137 11.30 -8.03 14.90
C ALA A 137 9.95 -7.32 14.87
N GLN A 138 9.55 -6.68 15.97
CA GLN A 138 8.30 -5.94 16.03
C GLN A 138 8.47 -4.51 15.51
N LEU A 139 7.50 -4.05 14.67
CA LEU A 139 7.31 -2.65 14.35
C LEU A 139 5.82 -2.30 14.56
N LEU A 140 5.56 -1.29 15.38
CA LEU A 140 4.23 -0.70 15.53
C LEU A 140 4.22 0.63 14.79
N LEU A 141 3.34 0.75 13.81
CA LEU A 141 3.34 1.85 12.86
C LEU A 141 1.98 2.56 12.87
N THR A 142 2.03 3.86 12.61
CA THR A 142 0.86 4.69 12.35
C THR A 142 0.90 5.23 10.93
N LYS A 143 -0.19 5.79 10.46
CA LYS A 143 -0.24 6.45 9.15
C LYS A 143 0.72 7.64 9.09
N ASP A 144 0.93 8.33 10.21
CA ASP A 144 1.82 9.48 10.32
C ASP A 144 3.29 9.11 10.09
N ASP A 145 3.69 7.88 10.46
CA ASP A 145 5.04 7.37 10.20
C ASP A 145 5.33 7.25 8.69
N PHE A 146 4.30 7.01 7.89
CA PHE A 146 4.41 7.00 6.43
C PHE A 146 4.34 8.41 5.84
N SER A 147 3.67 9.37 6.49
CA SER A 147 3.49 10.74 6.00
C SER A 147 4.77 11.57 6.11
N ASP A 148 5.52 11.41 7.19
CA ASP A 148 6.80 12.07 7.39
C ASP A 148 7.90 11.42 6.55
N ARG A 149 8.53 12.19 5.66
CA ARG A 149 9.55 11.68 4.73
C ARG A 149 10.76 11.09 5.44
N ARG A 150 11.18 11.67 6.55
CA ARG A 150 12.35 11.20 7.32
C ARG A 150 12.05 9.88 8.01
N ARG A 151 10.87 9.76 8.67
CA ARG A 151 10.40 8.52 9.29
C ARG A 151 10.24 7.42 8.25
N TYR A 152 9.62 7.73 7.10
CA TYR A 152 9.48 6.82 5.96
C TYR A 152 10.82 6.22 5.51
N LEU A 153 11.85 7.07 5.29
CA LEU A 153 13.17 6.61 4.85
C LEU A 153 13.89 5.79 5.93
N ASN A 154 13.75 6.17 7.20
CA ASN A 154 14.32 5.43 8.32
C ASN A 154 13.68 4.03 8.44
N MET A 155 12.34 3.93 8.44
CA MET A 155 11.62 2.64 8.42
C MET A 155 12.08 1.75 7.26
N ARG A 156 12.20 2.32 6.05
CA ARG A 156 12.67 1.59 4.87
C ARG A 156 14.05 0.99 5.09
N SER A 157 14.97 1.76 5.69
CA SER A 157 16.32 1.31 5.99
C SER A 157 16.34 0.21 7.04
N VAL A 158 15.55 0.34 8.10
CA VAL A 158 15.41 -0.68 9.16
C VAL A 158 14.84 -1.98 8.58
N LEU A 159 13.71 -1.90 7.84
CA LEU A 159 13.09 -3.08 7.24
C LEU A 159 14.03 -3.80 6.27
N ARG A 160 14.75 -3.06 5.42
CA ARG A 160 15.76 -3.65 4.52
C ARG A 160 16.89 -4.35 5.27
N SER A 161 17.36 -3.77 6.38
CA SER A 161 18.38 -4.38 7.22
C SER A 161 17.91 -5.67 7.87
N LEU A 162 16.65 -5.73 8.35
CA LEU A 162 16.04 -6.94 8.92
C LEU A 162 15.92 -8.04 7.87
N LEU A 163 15.35 -7.70 6.72
CA LEU A 163 15.13 -8.65 5.61
C LEU A 163 16.45 -9.22 5.06
N ALA A 164 17.49 -8.41 4.93
CA ALA A 164 18.83 -8.85 4.52
C ALA A 164 19.42 -9.91 5.48
N LYS A 165 18.99 -9.90 6.76
CA LYS A 165 19.39 -10.87 7.79
C LYS A 165 18.40 -12.03 7.92
N LYS A 166 17.43 -12.16 7.01
CA LYS A 166 16.33 -13.14 7.06
C LYS A 166 15.48 -13.09 8.34
N ILE A 167 15.48 -11.95 9.03
CA ILE A 167 14.59 -11.68 10.16
C ILE A 167 13.21 -11.34 9.60
N ILE A 168 12.14 -11.88 10.20
CA ILE A 168 10.76 -11.62 9.81
C ILE A 168 10.23 -10.41 10.59
N PRO A 169 10.02 -9.23 9.95
CA PRO A 169 9.33 -8.13 10.58
C PRO A 169 7.86 -8.49 10.82
N VAL A 170 7.40 -8.38 12.06
CA VAL A 170 5.98 -8.49 12.47
C VAL A 170 5.47 -7.08 12.70
N ILE A 171 4.57 -6.64 11.86
CA ILE A 171 4.05 -5.27 11.83
C ILE A 171 2.59 -5.27 12.26
N ASN A 172 2.22 -4.30 13.11
CA ASN A 172 0.84 -4.00 13.45
C ASN A 172 0.65 -2.49 13.55
N GLU A 173 -0.59 -2.03 13.55
CA GLU A 173 -0.91 -0.64 13.85
C GLU A 173 -0.59 -0.34 15.32
N ASN A 174 -0.10 0.87 15.58
CA ASN A 174 0.13 1.35 16.94
C ASN A 174 -1.16 1.96 17.50
N ASP A 175 -2.18 1.10 17.68
CA ASP A 175 -3.52 1.49 18.13
C ASP A 175 -3.52 2.48 19.31
N PRO A 176 -2.66 2.32 20.35
CA PRO A 176 -2.67 3.20 21.54
C PRO A 176 -2.43 4.68 21.26
N VAL A 177 -1.74 5.01 20.15
CA VAL A 177 -1.35 6.39 19.83
C VAL A 177 -2.09 6.97 18.63
N VAL A 178 -2.97 6.20 17.99
CA VAL A 178 -3.75 6.69 16.85
C VAL A 178 -4.87 7.63 17.36
N GLY A 179 -4.77 8.92 17.03
CA GLY A 179 -5.70 9.95 17.46
C GLY A 179 -7.03 9.95 16.67
N GLU A 180 -8.10 10.42 17.31
CA GLU A 180 -9.44 10.61 16.69
C GLU A 180 -9.49 11.76 15.67
N GLY A 181 -8.40 12.51 15.47
CA GLY A 181 -8.40 13.85 14.90
C GLY A 181 -8.67 14.00 13.40
N ILE A 182 -8.82 12.90 12.63
CA ILE A 182 -9.05 13.00 11.17
C ILE A 182 -10.39 12.34 10.85
N LYS A 183 -11.43 13.16 10.61
CA LYS A 183 -12.74 12.71 10.11
C LYS A 183 -12.55 11.83 8.87
N GLY A 184 -12.94 10.56 8.97
CA GLY A 184 -12.97 9.61 7.84
C GLY A 184 -11.88 8.53 7.83
N VAL A 185 -10.94 8.50 8.78
CA VAL A 185 -9.95 7.43 8.90
C VAL A 185 -10.42 6.45 9.98
N LYS A 186 -10.80 5.24 9.56
CA LYS A 186 -11.05 4.15 10.51
C LYS A 186 -9.72 3.67 11.08
N VAL A 187 -9.59 3.68 12.41
CA VAL A 187 -8.55 3.00 13.18
C VAL A 187 -8.65 1.49 12.87
N GLY A 188 -7.54 0.83 12.58
CA GLY A 188 -7.50 -0.63 12.39
C GLY A 188 -7.61 -1.10 10.94
N ASP A 189 -7.20 -0.30 9.94
CA ASP A 189 -7.13 -0.74 8.53
C ASP A 189 -5.75 -1.31 8.18
N ASN A 190 -5.51 -2.54 8.63
CA ASN A 190 -4.28 -3.26 8.31
C ASN A 190 -4.18 -3.70 6.82
N ASP A 191 -5.26 -3.61 6.03
CA ASP A 191 -5.19 -3.84 4.58
C ASP A 191 -4.39 -2.70 3.94
N THR A 192 -4.77 -1.44 4.20
CA THR A 192 -4.03 -0.26 3.75
C THR A 192 -2.61 -0.22 4.29
N LEU A 193 -2.42 -0.51 5.60
CA LEU A 193 -1.08 -0.60 6.20
C LEU A 193 -0.19 -1.60 5.44
N SER A 194 -0.72 -2.78 5.11
CA SER A 194 0.03 -3.81 4.38
C SER A 194 0.44 -3.37 2.97
N ALA A 195 -0.42 -2.61 2.28
CA ALA A 195 -0.10 -2.04 0.97
C ALA A 195 0.96 -0.93 1.06
N LEU A 196 0.91 -0.07 2.10
CA LEU A 196 1.95 0.93 2.38
C LEU A 196 3.30 0.27 2.65
N VAL A 197 3.31 -0.78 3.48
CA VAL A 197 4.51 -1.59 3.77
C VAL A 197 5.04 -2.24 2.50
N ALA A 198 4.17 -2.85 1.68
CA ALA A 198 4.57 -3.46 0.41
C ALA A 198 5.23 -2.44 -0.53
N GLY A 199 4.69 -1.23 -0.60
CA GLY A 199 5.28 -0.12 -1.35
C GLY A 199 6.62 0.34 -0.77
N LEU A 200 6.73 0.46 0.55
CA LEU A 200 7.93 0.91 1.26
C LEU A 200 9.13 -0.01 1.00
N ILE A 201 8.91 -1.33 1.05
CA ILE A 201 9.97 -2.32 0.85
C ILE A 201 10.10 -2.80 -0.60
N GLU A 202 9.26 -2.30 -1.49
CA GLU A 202 9.23 -2.74 -2.89
C GLU A 202 8.95 -4.25 -3.03
N ALA A 203 7.89 -4.72 -2.36
CA ALA A 203 7.48 -6.12 -2.40
C ALA A 203 7.08 -6.56 -3.82
N ASP A 204 7.27 -7.84 -4.12
CA ASP A 204 6.84 -8.47 -5.36
C ASP A 204 5.38 -8.93 -5.25
N LEU A 205 4.98 -9.40 -4.06
CA LEU A 205 3.65 -9.94 -3.77
C LEU A 205 3.15 -9.46 -2.40
N LEU A 206 1.87 -9.08 -2.35
CA LEU A 206 1.09 -8.89 -1.14
C LEU A 206 -0.01 -9.96 -1.10
N VAL A 207 -0.04 -10.76 -0.04
CA VAL A 207 -1.11 -11.74 0.23
C VAL A 207 -1.96 -11.23 1.38
N ILE A 208 -3.26 -11.05 1.16
CA ILE A 208 -4.23 -10.69 2.19
C ILE A 208 -5.11 -11.90 2.46
N LEU A 209 -4.97 -12.49 3.65
CA LEU A 209 -5.89 -13.53 4.12
C LEU A 209 -7.09 -12.91 4.84
N THR A 210 -8.26 -13.39 4.48
CA THR A 210 -9.57 -12.92 4.95
C THR A 210 -10.53 -14.09 5.15
N ASP A 211 -11.76 -13.79 5.55
CA ASP A 211 -12.85 -14.76 5.78
C ASP A 211 -13.62 -15.17 4.52
N ILE A 212 -13.25 -14.63 3.35
CA ILE A 212 -13.85 -14.96 2.05
C ILE A 212 -12.80 -15.48 1.06
N ASP A 213 -13.26 -16.21 0.05
CA ASP A 213 -12.36 -16.87 -0.91
C ASP A 213 -11.62 -15.89 -1.82
N GLY A 214 -12.16 -14.68 -2.00
CA GLY A 214 -11.61 -13.64 -2.86
C GLY A 214 -12.70 -12.65 -3.27
N LEU A 215 -12.55 -12.05 -4.45
CA LEU A 215 -13.52 -11.11 -5.03
C LEU A 215 -14.60 -11.86 -5.81
N TYR A 216 -15.82 -11.38 -5.69
CA TYR A 216 -16.98 -11.81 -6.47
C TYR A 216 -17.57 -10.60 -7.21
N ASP A 217 -18.31 -10.85 -8.30
CA ASP A 217 -19.00 -9.79 -9.06
C ASP A 217 -20.13 -9.11 -8.26
N LYS A 218 -20.64 -9.78 -7.23
CA LYS A 218 -21.63 -9.31 -6.26
C LYS A 218 -21.47 -10.06 -4.94
N ASN A 219 -22.14 -9.59 -3.88
CA ASN A 219 -21.99 -10.18 -2.55
C ASN A 219 -22.51 -11.63 -2.49
N PRO A 220 -21.65 -12.65 -2.31
CA PRO A 220 -22.06 -14.06 -2.31
C PRO A 220 -22.91 -14.45 -1.10
N SER A 221 -22.92 -13.66 -0.02
CA SER A 221 -23.80 -13.89 1.13
C SER A 221 -25.25 -13.48 0.87
N VAL A 222 -25.49 -12.68 -0.18
CA VAL A 222 -26.81 -12.16 -0.55
C VAL A 222 -27.31 -12.80 -1.86
N PHE A 223 -26.39 -13.04 -2.80
CA PHE A 223 -26.70 -13.52 -4.13
C PHE A 223 -26.08 -14.90 -4.37
N ALA A 224 -26.93 -15.95 -4.45
CA ALA A 224 -26.48 -17.32 -4.67
C ALA A 224 -25.81 -17.55 -6.04
N ASP A 225 -26.07 -16.67 -7.03
CA ASP A 225 -25.50 -16.68 -8.36
C ASP A 225 -24.26 -15.77 -8.51
N ALA A 226 -23.67 -15.32 -7.39
CA ALA A 226 -22.44 -14.54 -7.38
C ALA A 226 -21.29 -15.36 -8.01
N LYS A 227 -20.59 -14.74 -8.96
CA LYS A 227 -19.48 -15.38 -9.69
C LYS A 227 -18.15 -14.95 -9.10
N PHE A 228 -17.31 -15.94 -8.80
CA PHE A 228 -15.96 -15.71 -8.33
C PHE A 228 -15.08 -15.11 -9.43
N ILE A 229 -14.28 -14.10 -9.08
CA ILE A 229 -13.33 -13.44 -9.98
C ILE A 229 -11.93 -13.94 -9.64
N ASN A 230 -11.40 -14.82 -10.47
CA ASN A 230 -10.07 -15.41 -10.28
C ASN A 230 -8.95 -14.40 -10.55
N LEU A 231 -9.10 -13.52 -11.54
CA LEU A 231 -8.08 -12.60 -12.03
C LEU A 231 -8.66 -11.19 -12.24
N VAL A 232 -7.97 -10.18 -11.72
CA VAL A 232 -8.21 -8.76 -11.99
C VAL A 232 -6.97 -8.19 -12.68
N GLU A 233 -7.09 -7.92 -13.98
CA GLU A 233 -6.00 -7.32 -14.75
C GLU A 233 -5.90 -5.82 -14.58
N ASN A 234 -7.04 -5.14 -14.47
CA ASN A 234 -7.15 -3.72 -14.27
C ASN A 234 -8.24 -3.44 -13.25
N LEU A 235 -7.97 -2.51 -12.35
CA LEU A 235 -8.95 -2.02 -11.38
C LEU A 235 -9.78 -0.91 -12.05
N ASP A 236 -10.90 -1.29 -12.63
CA ASP A 236 -11.89 -0.37 -13.22
C ASP A 236 -13.05 -0.08 -12.27
N ASP A 237 -14.00 0.73 -12.72
CA ASP A 237 -15.15 1.12 -11.89
C ASP A 237 -16.11 -0.05 -11.63
N SER A 238 -16.13 -1.09 -12.46
CA SER A 238 -16.94 -2.30 -12.24
C SER A 238 -16.41 -3.10 -11.05
N ILE A 239 -15.10 -3.25 -10.93
CA ILE A 239 -14.42 -3.89 -9.79
C ILE A 239 -14.64 -3.09 -8.50
N ARG A 240 -14.58 -1.74 -8.58
CA ARG A 240 -14.87 -0.88 -7.42
C ARG A 240 -16.32 -0.98 -6.98
N ALA A 241 -17.26 -1.06 -7.92
CA ALA A 241 -18.69 -1.23 -7.63
C ALA A 241 -18.99 -2.60 -6.99
N ALA A 242 -18.37 -3.68 -7.47
CA ALA A 242 -18.48 -5.02 -6.87
C ALA A 242 -18.02 -5.05 -5.40
N ALA A 243 -17.06 -4.21 -5.02
CA ALA A 243 -16.56 -4.08 -3.65
C ALA A 243 -17.43 -3.17 -2.75
N GLY A 244 -18.35 -2.40 -3.32
CA GLY A 244 -19.16 -1.39 -2.58
C GLY A 244 -20.34 -1.95 -1.79
N ALA A 245 -20.71 -3.22 -1.95
CA ALA A 245 -21.74 -3.87 -1.15
C ALA A 245 -21.21 -4.15 0.27
N GLU A 246 -21.91 -3.62 1.30
CA GLU A 246 -21.52 -3.75 2.71
C GLU A 246 -21.27 -5.21 3.12
N GLY A 247 -20.12 -5.45 3.71
CA GLY A 247 -19.61 -6.78 4.11
C GLY A 247 -19.65 -7.01 5.61
N SER A 248 -19.16 -8.12 6.05
CA SER A 248 -19.21 -8.88 7.29
C SER A 248 -19.34 -8.10 8.63
N LYS A 249 -20.12 -8.68 9.57
CA LYS A 249 -20.37 -8.19 10.96
C LYS A 249 -19.13 -8.17 11.88
N PHE A 250 -17.99 -8.72 11.48
CA PHE A 250 -16.86 -9.00 12.38
C PHE A 250 -15.51 -8.32 12.04
N GLY A 251 -15.39 -7.60 10.92
CA GLY A 251 -14.13 -6.95 10.52
C GLY A 251 -14.26 -5.42 10.34
N THR A 252 -13.25 -4.67 10.77
CA THR A 252 -13.12 -3.22 10.52
C THR A 252 -12.80 -2.93 9.05
N GLY A 253 -12.32 -3.94 8.27
CA GLY A 253 -11.96 -3.86 6.86
C GLY A 253 -12.90 -4.69 5.98
N GLY A 254 -13.84 -4.04 5.26
CA GLY A 254 -14.68 -4.69 4.25
C GLY A 254 -13.92 -4.93 2.94
N MET A 255 -14.60 -5.47 1.91
CA MET A 255 -14.01 -5.65 0.57
C MET A 255 -13.44 -4.33 0.02
N ARG A 256 -14.06 -3.20 0.34
CA ARG A 256 -13.60 -1.86 -0.08
C ARG A 256 -12.17 -1.54 0.35
N THR A 257 -11.77 -1.87 1.60
CA THR A 257 -10.38 -1.63 2.06
C THR A 257 -9.40 -2.51 1.32
N LYS A 258 -9.78 -3.76 1.00
CA LYS A 258 -8.96 -4.69 0.22
C LYS A 258 -8.77 -4.23 -1.23
N ILE A 259 -9.81 -3.68 -1.85
CA ILE A 259 -9.69 -3.08 -3.19
C ILE A 259 -8.82 -1.84 -3.17
N THR A 260 -8.92 -0.99 -2.14
CA THR A 260 -8.01 0.14 -1.95
C THR A 260 -6.55 -0.33 -1.82
N ALA A 261 -6.31 -1.35 -1.00
CA ALA A 261 -4.98 -1.96 -0.87
C ALA A 261 -4.48 -2.57 -2.19
N ALA A 262 -5.37 -3.22 -2.96
CA ALA A 262 -5.05 -3.76 -4.27
C ALA A 262 -4.66 -2.66 -5.27
N GLU A 263 -5.38 -1.54 -5.28
CA GLU A 263 -5.05 -0.39 -6.12
C GLU A 263 -3.67 0.20 -5.78
N MET A 264 -3.39 0.38 -4.50
CA MET A 264 -2.09 0.87 -4.02
C MET A 264 -0.96 -0.09 -4.39
N ALA A 265 -1.12 -1.38 -4.13
CA ALA A 265 -0.11 -2.40 -4.41
C ALA A 265 0.16 -2.52 -5.92
N THR A 266 -0.88 -2.66 -6.74
CA THR A 266 -0.74 -2.86 -8.19
C THR A 266 -0.13 -1.66 -8.90
N LYS A 267 -0.48 -0.43 -8.50
CA LYS A 267 0.16 0.81 -9.00
C LYS A 267 1.64 0.88 -8.63
N ASN A 268 2.03 0.29 -7.50
CA ASN A 268 3.44 0.20 -7.10
C ASN A 268 4.21 -0.94 -7.79
N GLY A 269 3.57 -1.73 -8.63
CA GLY A 269 4.18 -2.88 -9.29
C GLY A 269 4.29 -4.11 -8.38
N THR A 270 3.44 -4.22 -7.37
CA THR A 270 3.28 -5.37 -6.47
C THR A 270 2.03 -6.13 -6.88
N HIS A 271 2.14 -7.44 -7.15
CA HIS A 271 0.96 -8.29 -7.29
C HIS A 271 0.24 -8.41 -5.96
N LEU A 272 -1.10 -8.53 -5.99
CA LEU A 272 -1.85 -8.76 -4.76
C LEU A 272 -2.76 -9.98 -4.92
N ILE A 273 -2.83 -10.81 -3.88
CA ILE A 273 -3.77 -11.93 -3.79
C ILE A 273 -4.65 -11.75 -2.55
N ILE A 274 -5.97 -11.80 -2.74
CA ILE A 274 -6.94 -11.93 -1.66
C ILE A 274 -7.36 -13.40 -1.63
N ALA A 275 -7.18 -14.07 -0.49
CA ALA A 275 -7.51 -15.49 -0.35
C ALA A 275 -8.13 -15.80 1.01
N ASN A 276 -8.81 -16.95 1.10
CA ASN A 276 -9.42 -17.42 2.34
C ASN A 276 -8.36 -17.85 3.35
N GLY A 277 -8.44 -17.27 4.56
CA GLY A 277 -7.59 -17.60 5.69
C GLY A 277 -8.09 -18.77 6.54
N ALA A 278 -9.21 -19.42 6.17
CA ALA A 278 -9.67 -20.64 6.85
C ALA A 278 -8.63 -21.76 6.72
N ASP A 279 -8.00 -21.86 5.55
CA ASP A 279 -6.82 -22.72 5.34
C ASP A 279 -5.52 -21.87 5.31
N PRO A 280 -4.71 -21.88 6.37
CA PRO A 280 -3.44 -21.17 6.41
C PRO A 280 -2.42 -21.56 5.34
N ARG A 281 -2.55 -22.76 4.73
CA ARG A 281 -1.70 -23.20 3.60
C ARG A 281 -1.87 -22.30 2.37
N ASN A 282 -2.95 -21.53 2.29
CA ASN A 282 -3.16 -20.57 1.22
C ASN A 282 -2.07 -19.47 1.18
N ILE A 283 -1.33 -19.24 2.27
CA ILE A 283 -0.14 -18.38 2.29
C ILE A 283 0.91 -18.92 1.30
N VAL A 284 1.27 -20.19 1.46
CA VAL A 284 2.30 -20.84 0.63
C VAL A 284 1.78 -21.05 -0.79
N ARG A 285 0.55 -21.56 -0.93
CA ARG A 285 -0.07 -21.79 -2.26
C ARG A 285 -0.14 -20.52 -3.10
N ALA A 286 -0.53 -19.39 -2.48
CA ALA A 286 -0.57 -18.09 -3.16
C ALA A 286 0.83 -17.69 -3.67
N ALA A 287 1.85 -17.81 -2.82
CA ALA A 287 3.22 -17.45 -3.18
C ALA A 287 3.81 -18.38 -4.26
N GLN A 288 3.39 -19.64 -4.30
CA GLN A 288 3.77 -20.62 -5.32
C GLN A 288 3.00 -20.49 -6.63
N GLY A 289 2.05 -19.54 -6.71
CA GLY A 289 1.24 -19.31 -7.90
C GLY A 289 0.14 -20.35 -8.13
N CYS A 290 -0.28 -21.09 -7.09
CA CYS A 290 -1.47 -21.92 -7.17
C CYS A 290 -2.72 -21.05 -7.37
N GLU A 291 -3.75 -21.61 -7.97
CA GLU A 291 -5.02 -20.93 -8.20
C GLU A 291 -5.87 -20.83 -6.94
N VAL A 292 -5.38 -20.04 -5.96
CA VAL A 292 -6.11 -19.69 -4.74
C VAL A 292 -6.44 -18.20 -4.75
N GLY A 293 -7.64 -17.86 -4.33
CA GLY A 293 -8.07 -16.48 -4.21
C GLY A 293 -8.11 -15.69 -5.53
N THR A 294 -8.34 -14.41 -5.43
CA THR A 294 -8.32 -13.45 -6.55
C THR A 294 -6.93 -12.85 -6.68
N LEU A 295 -6.32 -12.99 -7.85
CA LEU A 295 -5.07 -12.32 -8.21
C LEU A 295 -5.32 -10.98 -8.86
N PHE A 296 -4.76 -9.90 -8.31
CA PHE A 296 -4.68 -8.57 -8.90
C PHE A 296 -3.29 -8.38 -9.50
N LEU A 297 -3.23 -8.12 -10.80
CA LEU A 297 -1.96 -7.98 -11.50
C LEU A 297 -1.30 -6.64 -11.24
N ALA A 298 -0.01 -6.67 -10.98
CA ALA A 298 0.82 -5.47 -10.90
C ALA A 298 0.73 -4.64 -12.19
N GLY A 299 0.70 -3.32 -12.06
CA GLY A 299 0.77 -2.41 -13.19
C GLY A 299 2.08 -2.56 -13.99
N LYS A 300 2.02 -2.27 -15.29
CA LYS A 300 3.19 -2.39 -16.19
C LYS A 300 4.37 -1.48 -15.80
N ASN A 301 4.06 -0.32 -15.25
CA ASN A 301 5.04 0.69 -14.88
C ASN A 301 5.04 0.84 -13.36
N ARG A 302 6.08 0.33 -12.71
CA ARG A 302 6.29 0.55 -11.28
C ARG A 302 6.54 2.04 -11.04
N ILE A 303 5.72 2.65 -10.19
CA ILE A 303 5.96 4.01 -9.70
C ILE A 303 7.23 3.97 -8.85
N ASN A 304 8.17 4.89 -9.05
CA ASN A 304 9.35 4.95 -8.19
C ASN A 304 8.94 5.26 -6.73
N SER A 305 9.78 4.84 -5.77
CA SER A 305 9.47 4.94 -4.33
C SER A 305 9.13 6.38 -3.88
N ARG A 306 9.69 7.42 -4.54
CA ARG A 306 9.39 8.82 -4.23
C ARG A 306 7.97 9.18 -4.67
N LYS A 307 7.58 8.83 -5.90
CA LYS A 307 6.23 9.07 -6.43
C LYS A 307 5.20 8.23 -5.69
N TYR A 308 5.53 7.00 -5.29
CA TYR A 308 4.65 6.18 -4.45
C TYR A 308 4.39 6.84 -3.09
N TRP A 309 5.45 7.33 -2.44
CA TRP A 309 5.32 8.06 -1.18
C TRP A 309 4.45 9.31 -1.35
N LEU A 310 4.65 10.10 -2.38
CA LEU A 310 3.83 11.28 -2.69
C LEU A 310 2.35 10.91 -2.90
N ALA A 311 2.07 9.85 -3.65
CA ALA A 311 0.70 9.45 -3.97
C ALA A 311 -0.08 8.96 -2.75
N TYR A 312 0.55 8.17 -1.88
CA TYR A 312 -0.18 7.39 -0.88
C TYR A 312 0.19 7.69 0.57
N SER A 313 1.38 8.23 0.82
CA SER A 313 1.90 8.41 2.17
C SER A 313 2.01 9.87 2.59
N ALA A 314 2.41 10.79 1.69
CA ALA A 314 2.64 12.19 2.03
C ALA A 314 1.37 12.88 2.52
N GLU A 315 1.45 13.56 3.65
CA GLU A 315 0.42 14.50 4.09
C GLU A 315 0.45 15.74 3.18
N HIS A 316 -0.71 16.27 2.83
CA HIS A 316 -0.82 17.50 2.04
C HIS A 316 -1.36 18.63 2.90
N LYS A 317 -0.67 19.78 2.88
CA LYS A 317 -1.01 20.97 3.65
C LYS A 317 -2.09 21.83 2.99
N GLY A 318 -2.27 21.63 1.68
CA GLY A 318 -3.27 22.38 0.90
C GLY A 318 -3.59 21.69 -0.41
N SER A 319 -4.34 22.40 -1.25
CA SER A 319 -4.69 21.90 -2.58
C SER A 319 -4.75 23.02 -3.61
N VAL A 320 -4.57 22.63 -4.88
CA VAL A 320 -4.82 23.50 -6.04
C VAL A 320 -5.87 22.85 -6.93
N ALA A 321 -6.85 23.66 -7.40
CA ALA A 321 -7.77 23.24 -8.44
C ALA A 321 -7.20 23.68 -9.80
N ILE A 322 -7.24 22.78 -10.79
CA ILE A 322 -6.67 23.00 -12.11
C ILE A 322 -7.74 22.89 -13.21
N ASP A 323 -7.47 23.51 -14.35
CA ASP A 323 -8.34 23.41 -15.51
C ASP A 323 -8.15 22.10 -16.30
N ALA A 324 -9.03 21.90 -17.29
CA ALA A 324 -9.04 20.70 -18.11
C ALA A 324 -7.75 20.54 -18.95
N GLY A 325 -7.15 21.64 -19.39
CA GLY A 325 -5.90 21.64 -20.14
C GLY A 325 -4.73 21.16 -19.29
N ALA A 326 -4.59 21.69 -18.08
CA ALA A 326 -3.60 21.26 -17.10
C ALA A 326 -3.81 19.80 -16.66
N ALA A 327 -5.07 19.40 -16.46
CA ALA A 327 -5.40 18.00 -16.12
C ALA A 327 -4.97 17.03 -17.23
N LYS A 328 -5.18 17.39 -18.49
CA LYS A 328 -4.70 16.61 -19.65
C LYS A 328 -3.18 16.58 -19.70
N ALA A 329 -2.51 17.72 -19.54
CA ALA A 329 -1.05 17.82 -19.55
C ALA A 329 -0.39 16.94 -18.46
N LEU A 330 -0.97 16.91 -17.25
CA LEU A 330 -0.51 16.03 -16.17
C LEU A 330 -0.60 14.53 -16.53
N LYS A 331 -1.72 14.12 -17.15
CA LYS A 331 -1.90 12.73 -17.62
C LYS A 331 -0.89 12.36 -18.72
N GLU A 332 -0.44 13.32 -19.50
CA GLU A 332 0.61 13.18 -20.53
C GLU A 332 2.03 13.24 -19.93
N GLY A 333 2.17 13.37 -18.61
CA GLY A 333 3.47 13.40 -17.93
C GLY A 333 4.18 14.75 -18.01
N LYS A 334 3.44 15.87 -18.08
CA LYS A 334 3.99 17.22 -18.07
C LYS A 334 3.87 17.88 -16.70
N SER A 335 4.73 18.86 -16.41
CA SER A 335 4.71 19.68 -15.20
C SER A 335 3.43 20.52 -15.10
N LEU A 336 3.05 20.92 -13.88
CA LEU A 336 1.95 21.85 -13.65
C LEU A 336 2.49 23.29 -13.68
N LEU A 337 2.02 24.06 -14.65
CA LEU A 337 2.31 25.49 -14.76
C LEU A 337 1.26 26.31 -14.01
N ALA A 338 1.66 27.51 -13.56
CA ALA A 338 0.77 28.44 -12.86
C ALA A 338 -0.47 28.85 -13.69
N VAL A 339 -0.34 28.91 -15.02
CA VAL A 339 -1.44 29.23 -15.95
C VAL A 339 -2.61 28.24 -15.85
N GLY A 340 -2.35 27.00 -15.51
CA GLY A 340 -3.36 25.94 -15.35
C GLY A 340 -4.04 25.91 -13.99
N ILE A 341 -3.57 26.71 -13.00
CA ILE A 341 -4.13 26.76 -11.66
C ILE A 341 -5.29 27.77 -11.63
N ARG A 342 -6.44 27.36 -11.08
CA ARG A 342 -7.65 28.18 -10.94
C ARG A 342 -7.90 28.60 -9.51
N GLU A 343 -7.60 27.73 -8.56
CA GLU A 343 -7.83 27.99 -7.13
C GLU A 343 -6.67 27.44 -6.30
N VAL A 344 -6.38 28.09 -5.17
CA VAL A 344 -5.39 27.71 -4.18
C VAL A 344 -6.10 27.65 -2.82
N VAL A 345 -6.02 26.56 -2.10
CA VAL A 345 -6.70 26.31 -0.82
C VAL A 345 -5.71 25.79 0.22
N GLY A 346 -5.76 26.37 1.43
CA GLY A 346 -4.88 26.05 2.55
C GLY A 346 -3.62 26.89 2.61
N GLU A 347 -2.89 26.77 3.71
CA GLU A 347 -1.63 27.47 3.96
C GLU A 347 -0.48 26.45 3.85
N PHE A 348 0.49 26.75 3.02
CA PHE A 348 1.65 25.90 2.78
C PHE A 348 2.84 26.70 2.27
N GLU A 349 4.02 26.18 2.55
CA GLU A 349 5.29 26.75 2.14
C GLU A 349 5.87 26.02 0.91
N ARG A 350 6.88 26.63 0.30
CA ARG A 350 7.67 26.03 -0.75
C ARG A 350 8.27 24.69 -0.27
N GLY A 351 8.16 23.65 -1.09
CA GLY A 351 8.66 22.30 -0.77
C GLY A 351 7.66 21.40 -0.04
N GLU A 352 6.49 21.94 0.33
CA GLU A 352 5.42 21.12 0.93
C GLU A 352 4.58 20.38 -0.12
N THR A 353 3.85 19.37 0.32
CA THR A 353 3.02 18.54 -0.57
C THR A 353 1.61 19.10 -0.69
N LEU A 354 1.09 19.16 -1.91
CA LEU A 354 -0.26 19.61 -2.25
C LEU A 354 -1.07 18.48 -2.89
N ALA A 355 -2.39 18.52 -2.70
CA ALA A 355 -3.34 17.80 -3.54
C ALA A 355 -3.66 18.63 -4.80
N ILE A 356 -3.64 17.98 -5.97
CA ILE A 356 -4.01 18.58 -7.26
C ILE A 356 -5.39 18.04 -7.62
N LYS A 357 -6.38 18.92 -7.76
CA LYS A 357 -7.78 18.58 -7.99
C LYS A 357 -8.26 19.10 -9.33
N ASP A 358 -9.20 18.40 -9.95
CA ASP A 358 -9.94 18.96 -11.10
C ASP A 358 -11.06 19.93 -10.67
N ALA A 359 -11.74 20.51 -11.66
CA ALA A 359 -12.84 21.46 -11.44
C ALA A 359 -14.03 20.85 -10.64
N SER A 360 -14.16 19.52 -10.58
CA SER A 360 -15.19 18.84 -9.79
C SER A 360 -14.76 18.59 -8.32
N GLY A 361 -13.53 18.97 -7.96
CA GLY A 361 -12.95 18.70 -6.65
C GLY A 361 -12.34 17.31 -6.47
N ARG A 362 -12.34 16.48 -7.53
CA ARG A 362 -11.72 15.16 -7.53
C ARG A 362 -10.20 15.28 -7.53
N ALA A 363 -9.52 14.60 -6.62
CA ALA A 363 -8.08 14.55 -6.59
C ALA A 363 -7.54 13.74 -7.79
N LEU A 364 -6.63 14.35 -8.54
CA LEU A 364 -5.96 13.77 -9.73
C LEU A 364 -4.53 13.34 -9.42
N ALA A 365 -3.86 14.11 -8.57
CA ALA A 365 -2.45 13.93 -8.26
C ALA A 365 -2.09 14.54 -6.91
N ARG A 366 -0.88 14.22 -6.43
CA ARG A 366 -0.21 14.94 -5.35
C ARG A 366 1.18 15.35 -5.82
N GLY A 367 1.68 16.49 -5.30
CA GLY A 367 3.01 16.95 -5.70
C GLY A 367 3.62 17.93 -4.71
N ILE A 368 4.93 18.10 -4.82
CA ILE A 368 5.70 19.08 -4.04
C ILE A 368 5.68 20.40 -4.80
N THR A 369 5.27 21.46 -4.12
CA THR A 369 5.18 22.82 -4.72
C THR A 369 6.53 23.54 -4.76
N ASN A 370 6.74 24.32 -5.83
CA ASN A 370 7.89 25.20 -5.97
C ASN A 370 7.63 26.61 -5.41
N TYR A 371 6.38 26.93 -5.01
CA TYR A 371 5.94 28.22 -4.51
C TYR A 371 5.05 28.04 -3.29
N SER A 372 5.03 29.00 -2.37
CA SER A 372 4.10 29.04 -1.24
C SER A 372 2.65 29.29 -1.68
N SER A 373 1.69 29.08 -0.77
CA SER A 373 0.27 29.36 -1.02
C SER A 373 0.01 30.81 -1.40
N ALA A 374 0.70 31.75 -0.74
CA ALA A 374 0.59 33.18 -1.01
C ALA A 374 1.10 33.52 -2.42
N GLU A 375 2.28 32.98 -2.80
CA GLU A 375 2.86 33.17 -4.14
C GLU A 375 1.97 32.56 -5.23
N LEU A 376 1.50 31.31 -5.04
CA LEU A 376 0.60 30.66 -5.99
C LEU A 376 -0.72 31.43 -6.17
N ALA A 377 -1.24 32.03 -5.11
CA ALA A 377 -2.45 32.85 -5.20
C ALA A 377 -2.25 34.10 -6.09
N LEU A 378 -1.04 34.67 -6.12
CA LEU A 378 -0.70 35.82 -6.96
C LEU A 378 -0.44 35.43 -8.43
N ILE A 379 0.22 34.28 -8.66
CA ILE A 379 0.63 33.88 -10.03
C ILE A 379 -0.35 32.89 -10.71
N LYS A 380 -1.38 32.40 -10.02
CA LYS A 380 -2.40 31.52 -10.65
C LYS A 380 -3.00 32.16 -11.90
N GLY A 381 -3.13 31.35 -12.96
CA GLY A 381 -3.63 31.82 -14.25
C GLY A 381 -2.62 32.62 -15.08
N ARG A 382 -1.40 32.89 -14.58
CA ARG A 382 -0.34 33.61 -15.28
C ARG A 382 0.57 32.67 -16.05
N LYS A 383 1.16 33.15 -17.13
CA LYS A 383 2.21 32.42 -17.85
C LYS A 383 3.53 32.45 -17.05
N SER A 384 4.41 31.46 -17.29
CA SER A 384 5.70 31.40 -16.58
C SER A 384 6.57 32.65 -16.77
N GLU A 385 6.50 33.29 -17.92
CA GLU A 385 7.25 34.52 -18.21
C GLU A 385 6.76 35.74 -17.38
N GLU A 386 5.54 35.71 -16.87
CA GLU A 386 4.93 36.78 -16.08
C GLU A 386 5.24 36.65 -14.57
N ILE A 387 5.74 35.49 -14.10
CA ILE A 387 5.95 35.20 -12.67
C ILE A 387 6.90 36.23 -12.05
N GLU A 388 8.03 36.51 -12.71
CA GLU A 388 9.03 37.44 -12.20
C GLU A 388 8.49 38.88 -12.10
N ALA A 389 7.66 39.30 -13.04
CA ALA A 389 7.01 40.60 -12.99
C ALA A 389 6.01 40.74 -11.83
N VAL A 390 5.38 39.64 -11.42
CA VAL A 390 4.39 39.60 -10.32
C VAL A 390 5.03 39.49 -8.95
N LEU A 391 6.04 38.59 -8.80
CA LEU A 391 6.66 38.29 -7.52
C LEU A 391 7.95 39.08 -7.25
N GLY A 392 8.57 39.67 -8.28
CA GLY A 392 9.90 40.27 -8.22
C GLY A 392 11.04 39.23 -8.35
N TYR A 393 10.73 37.94 -8.46
CA TYR A 393 11.65 36.84 -8.66
C TYR A 393 10.93 35.63 -9.28
N ARG A 394 11.69 34.68 -9.79
CA ARG A 394 11.19 33.39 -10.31
C ARG A 394 12.09 32.28 -9.86
N TYR A 395 11.58 31.34 -9.05
CA TYR A 395 12.33 30.16 -8.61
C TYR A 395 12.41 29.11 -9.71
N GLU A 396 11.25 28.80 -10.31
CA GLU A 396 11.08 27.78 -11.33
C GLU A 396 10.00 28.23 -12.34
N ASP A 397 10.00 27.67 -13.53
CA ASP A 397 8.97 27.94 -14.54
C ASP A 397 7.63 27.24 -14.20
N GLU A 398 7.74 26.13 -13.45
CA GLU A 398 6.60 25.32 -13.06
C GLU A 398 6.17 25.59 -11.62
N ALA A 399 4.87 25.61 -11.40
CA ALA A 399 4.31 25.58 -10.05
C ALA A 399 4.66 24.26 -9.33
N LEU A 400 4.58 23.13 -10.06
CA LEU A 400 5.05 21.82 -9.60
C LEU A 400 5.73 21.08 -10.76
N HIS A 401 6.97 20.65 -10.57
CA HIS A 401 7.72 19.87 -11.56
C HIS A 401 7.23 18.44 -11.65
N ILE A 402 7.19 17.84 -12.84
CA ILE A 402 6.66 16.48 -13.08
C ILE A 402 7.37 15.39 -12.26
N ASP A 403 8.66 15.53 -11.97
CA ASP A 403 9.38 14.58 -11.14
C ASP A 403 8.92 14.61 -9.68
N ASN A 404 8.28 15.69 -9.27
CA ASN A 404 7.71 15.92 -7.95
C ASN A 404 6.18 15.72 -7.93
N ILE A 405 5.57 15.17 -8.99
CA ILE A 405 4.14 14.89 -9.09
C ILE A 405 3.91 13.39 -9.21
N ALA A 406 2.95 12.89 -8.45
CA ALA A 406 2.45 11.53 -8.51
C ALA A 406 0.95 11.53 -8.83
N LEU A 407 0.53 10.89 -9.91
CA LEU A 407 -0.89 10.67 -10.24
C LEU A 407 -1.50 9.66 -9.25
N ILE A 408 -2.78 9.87 -8.89
CA ILE A 408 -3.52 9.04 -7.93
C ILE A 408 -4.51 8.12 -8.66
#